data_6df5105c1101e7a256dca0058ffd8a65
#
_entry.id   6df5105c1101e7a256dca0058ffd8a65
#
_cell.length_a   1.000
_cell.length_b   1.000
_cell.length_c   1.000
_cell.angle_alpha   90.00
_cell.angle_beta   90.00
_cell.angle_gamma   90.00
#
_symmetry.space_group_name_H-M   'P 1'
#
loop_
_entity.id
_entity.type
_entity.pdbx_description
1 polymer ?
#
loop_
_entity_poly.entity_id
_entity_poly.type
_entity_poly.pdbx_seq_one_letter_code
_entity_poly.pdbx_strand_id
1 'polypeptide(L)'
;MPKGDIVLIKFPFTDLSGNKLRPAVILAVTEMDLTVCFITTQLQWLEATDVQLMLNSLNGLKKPSLIRTSKIATLDKSLATGLLGKLSTNELEDLNNNLSSG
;
A
#
# COMPACT_ATOMS: atom_id res chain seq x y z
N MET A 1 -3.44 6.26 12.05
CA MET A 1 -3.15 5.29 10.96
C MET A 1 -1.84 4.57 11.24
N PRO A 2 -1.89 3.42 11.88
CA PRO A 2 -0.67 2.68 12.21
C PRO A 2 -0.08 1.97 11.00
N LYS A 3 1.17 1.55 11.13
CA LYS A 3 1.84 0.72 10.14
C LYS A 3 1.01 -0.53 9.85
N GLY A 4 0.88 -0.87 8.58
CA GLY A 4 0.10 -2.02 8.14
C GLY A 4 -1.33 -1.69 7.73
N ASP A 5 -1.80 -0.48 7.98
CA ASP A 5 -3.10 -0.07 7.46
C ASP A 5 -3.03 0.11 5.95
N ILE A 6 -4.12 -0.24 5.29
CA ILE A 6 -4.27 -0.05 3.84
C ILE A 6 -5.20 1.13 3.62
N VAL A 7 -4.68 2.15 2.96
CA VAL A 7 -5.41 3.40 2.75
C VAL A 7 -5.51 3.71 1.26
N LEU A 8 -6.50 4.53 0.91
CA LEU A 8 -6.61 5.06 -0.45
C LEU A 8 -5.86 6.36 -0.53
N ILE A 9 -4.96 6.47 -1.49
CA ILE A 9 -4.16 7.65 -1.73
C ILE A 9 -4.64 8.35 -2.99
N LYS A 10 -4.86 9.65 -2.87
CA LYS A 10 -5.23 10.50 -4.00
C LYS A 10 -3.95 11.04 -4.65
N PHE A 11 -3.72 10.65 -5.89
CA PHE A 11 -2.53 11.09 -6.62
C PHE A 11 -2.79 12.42 -7.30
N PRO A 12 -1.97 13.44 -7.00
CA PRO A 12 -2.18 14.76 -7.59
C PRO A 12 -1.63 14.90 -9.01
N PHE A 13 -0.78 13.98 -9.46
CA PHE A 13 -0.15 14.05 -10.78
C PHE A 13 -0.72 12.97 -11.70
N THR A 14 -2.00 12.88 -11.76
CA THR A 14 -2.64 11.96 -12.69
C THR A 14 -2.81 12.61 -14.05
N ASP A 15 -3.09 11.80 -15.05
CA ASP A 15 -3.34 12.26 -16.38
C ASP A 15 -4.62 13.12 -16.47
N LEU A 16 -5.01 13.44 -17.68
CA LEU A 16 -6.16 14.31 -17.94
C LEU A 16 -7.51 13.77 -17.48
N SER A 17 -7.55 12.53 -17.07
CA SER A 17 -8.81 11.91 -16.65
C SER A 17 -9.17 12.20 -15.18
N GLY A 18 -8.36 12.97 -14.48
CA GLY A 18 -8.65 13.39 -13.11
C GLY A 18 -7.89 12.59 -12.06
N ASN A 19 -8.30 12.75 -10.81
CA ASN A 19 -7.63 12.14 -9.67
C ASN A 19 -8.00 10.66 -9.56
N LYS A 20 -7.00 9.81 -9.45
CA LYS A 20 -7.21 8.39 -9.19
C LYS A 20 -6.86 8.06 -7.75
N LEU A 21 -7.72 7.25 -7.13
CA LEU A 21 -7.44 6.70 -5.81
C LEU A 21 -6.73 5.36 -5.98
N ARG A 22 -5.63 5.18 -5.26
CA ARG A 22 -4.88 3.93 -5.31
C ARG A 22 -4.62 3.43 -3.90
N PRO A 23 -4.72 2.12 -3.68
CA PRO A 23 -4.42 1.57 -2.36
C PRO A 23 -2.93 1.56 -2.09
N ALA A 24 -2.57 1.74 -0.83
CA ALA A 24 -1.20 1.69 -0.38
C ALA A 24 -1.16 1.26 1.07
N VAL A 25 -0.04 0.62 1.47
CA VAL A 25 0.18 0.18 2.84
C VAL A 25 1.03 1.19 3.56
N ILE A 26 0.60 1.59 4.75
CA ILE A 26 1.35 2.54 5.57
C ILE A 26 2.56 1.85 6.21
N LEU A 27 3.75 2.41 5.98
CA LEU A 27 5.00 1.95 6.60
C LEU A 27 5.37 2.79 7.80
N ALA A 28 5.15 4.10 7.72
CA ALA A 28 5.51 5.03 8.79
C ALA A 28 4.62 6.25 8.72
N VAL A 29 4.42 6.88 9.88
CA VAL A 29 3.61 8.09 10.01
C VAL A 29 4.42 9.11 10.78
N THR A 30 4.54 10.30 10.23
CA THR A 30 5.06 11.45 10.96
C THR A 30 3.93 12.44 11.18
N GLU A 31 4.24 13.59 11.75
CA GLU A 31 3.24 14.61 12.04
C GLU A 31 2.51 15.06 10.78
N MET A 32 3.22 15.21 9.66
CA MET A 32 2.67 15.75 8.42
C MET A 32 2.67 14.78 7.25
N ASP A 33 3.44 13.71 7.32
CA ASP A 33 3.66 12.84 6.18
C ASP A 33 3.33 11.38 6.46
N LEU A 34 3.09 10.64 5.38
CA LEU A 34 2.96 9.18 5.38
C LEU A 34 4.00 8.59 4.45
N THR A 35 4.69 7.54 4.90
CA THR A 35 5.52 6.73 4.04
C THR A 35 4.75 5.46 3.73
N VAL A 36 4.59 5.16 2.44
CA VAL A 36 3.73 4.06 1.98
C VAL A 36 4.41 3.21 0.93
N CYS A 37 3.98 1.95 0.83
CA CYS A 37 4.26 1.07 -0.30
C CYS A 37 3.00 0.97 -1.15
N PHE A 38 3.14 1.08 -2.47
CA PHE A 38 1.99 0.98 -3.35
C PHE A 38 1.54 -0.46 -3.54
N ILE A 39 0.25 -0.62 -3.79
CA ILE A 39 -0.39 -1.89 -4.06
C ILE A 39 -0.87 -1.88 -5.51
N THR A 40 -0.64 -2.98 -6.22
CA THR A 40 -1.09 -3.12 -7.60
C THR A 40 -1.84 -4.42 -7.79
N THR A 41 -2.79 -4.44 -8.74
CA THR A 41 -3.46 -5.66 -9.18
C THR A 41 -2.77 -6.30 -10.38
N GLN A 42 -1.66 -5.72 -10.85
CA GLN A 42 -0.90 -6.23 -12.00
C GLN A 42 0.01 -7.38 -11.56
N LEU A 43 -0.56 -8.56 -11.39
CA LEU A 43 0.16 -9.71 -10.83
C LEU A 43 1.27 -10.23 -11.74
N GLN A 44 1.20 -9.94 -13.03
CA GLN A 44 2.22 -10.39 -13.97
C GLN A 44 3.58 -9.72 -13.73
N TRP A 45 3.63 -8.66 -12.94
CA TRP A 45 4.86 -7.94 -12.66
C TRP A 45 5.46 -8.31 -11.31
N LEU A 46 5.13 -9.50 -10.79
CA LEU A 46 5.62 -9.98 -9.51
C LEU A 46 7.16 -9.98 -9.49
N GLU A 47 7.72 -9.32 -8.50
CA GLU A 47 9.14 -9.32 -8.21
C GLU A 47 9.40 -10.12 -6.94
N ALA A 48 10.66 -10.53 -6.71
CA ALA A 48 11.01 -11.37 -5.56
C ALA A 48 10.70 -10.69 -4.22
N THR A 49 10.76 -9.36 -4.18
CA THR A 49 10.50 -8.60 -2.94
C THR A 49 9.04 -8.22 -2.74
N ASP A 50 8.18 -8.49 -3.73
CA ASP A 50 6.77 -8.13 -3.61
C ASP A 50 6.05 -9.09 -2.65
N VAL A 51 5.04 -8.56 -1.96
CA VAL A 51 4.19 -9.35 -1.06
C VAL A 51 2.84 -9.56 -1.74
N GLN A 52 2.45 -10.82 -1.90
CA GLN A 52 1.15 -11.15 -2.45
C GLN A 52 0.07 -11.00 -1.40
N LEU A 53 -1.02 -10.33 -1.76
CA LEU A 53 -2.18 -10.16 -0.91
C LEU A 53 -3.37 -10.89 -1.51
N MET A 54 -3.86 -11.90 -0.80
CA MET A 54 -5.09 -12.57 -1.17
C MET A 54 -6.26 -11.88 -0.49
N LEU A 55 -7.46 -12.06 -1.02
CA LEU A 55 -8.65 -11.46 -0.44
C LEU A 55 -8.92 -12.06 0.94
N ASN A 56 -9.16 -11.19 1.92
CA ASN A 56 -9.57 -11.62 3.24
C ASN A 56 -10.46 -10.55 3.87
N SER A 57 -10.99 -10.83 5.05
CA SER A 57 -11.94 -9.94 5.72
C SER A 57 -11.29 -8.68 6.30
N LEU A 58 -9.97 -8.62 6.37
CA LEU A 58 -9.26 -7.52 7.01
C LEU A 58 -8.80 -6.44 6.02
N ASN A 59 -8.36 -6.83 4.82
CA ASN A 59 -7.64 -5.91 3.95
C ASN A 59 -8.54 -5.03 3.06
N GLY A 60 -9.80 -5.35 2.94
CA GLY A 60 -10.75 -4.53 2.17
C GLY A 60 -10.51 -4.53 0.67
N LEU A 61 -9.64 -5.38 0.16
CA LEU A 61 -9.33 -5.45 -1.26
C LEU A 61 -10.40 -6.24 -2.01
N LYS A 62 -10.62 -5.90 -3.27
CA LYS A 62 -11.60 -6.56 -4.13
C LYS A 62 -10.99 -7.57 -5.07
N LYS A 63 -9.68 -7.54 -5.25
CA LYS A 63 -8.93 -8.42 -6.15
C LYS A 63 -7.62 -8.81 -5.49
N PRO A 64 -7.08 -10.00 -5.81
CA PRO A 64 -5.72 -10.33 -5.39
C PRO A 64 -4.74 -9.26 -5.87
N SER A 65 -3.79 -8.90 -5.05
CA SER A 65 -2.93 -7.75 -5.27
C SER A 65 -1.52 -8.03 -4.82
N LEU A 66 -0.60 -7.13 -5.16
CA LEU A 66 0.80 -7.18 -4.73
C LEU A 66 1.15 -5.90 -4.00
N ILE A 67 1.87 -6.01 -2.89
CA ILE A 67 2.54 -4.86 -2.29
C ILE A 67 3.89 -4.73 -2.98
N ARG A 68 4.11 -3.59 -3.64
CA ARG A 68 5.37 -3.31 -4.34
C ARG A 68 6.37 -2.71 -3.37
N THR A 69 7.15 -3.56 -2.69
CA THR A 69 8.13 -3.09 -1.71
C THR A 69 9.23 -2.23 -2.32
N SER A 70 9.42 -2.31 -3.63
CA SER A 70 10.35 -1.43 -4.35
C SER A 70 9.76 -0.06 -4.68
N LYS A 71 8.47 0.15 -4.46
CA LYS A 71 7.77 1.40 -4.76
C LYS A 71 7.31 2.06 -3.47
N ILE A 72 8.24 2.71 -2.81
CA ILE A 72 8.00 3.43 -1.55
C ILE A 72 7.97 4.91 -1.84
N ALA A 73 7.01 5.61 -1.24
CA ALA A 73 6.91 7.07 -1.39
C ALA A 73 6.52 7.69 -0.06
N THR A 74 7.01 8.90 0.18
CA THR A 74 6.59 9.72 1.32
C THR A 74 5.69 10.83 0.79
N LEU A 75 4.48 10.88 1.33
CA LEU A 75 3.42 11.76 0.84
C LEU A 75 2.83 12.56 1.99
N ASP A 76 2.23 13.70 1.65
CA ASP A 76 1.47 14.48 2.62
C ASP A 76 0.27 13.67 3.14
N LYS A 77 0.02 13.71 4.43
CA LYS A 77 -1.10 13.01 5.05
C LYS A 77 -2.44 13.35 4.42
N SER A 78 -2.60 14.58 3.92
CA SER A 78 -3.86 15.02 3.33
C SER A 78 -4.23 14.23 2.07
N LEU A 79 -3.28 13.52 1.47
CA LEU A 79 -3.54 12.69 0.30
C LEU A 79 -4.19 11.35 0.65
N ALA A 80 -4.18 10.95 1.91
CA ALA A 80 -4.87 9.74 2.37
C ALA A 80 -6.35 10.08 2.56
N THR A 81 -7.21 9.48 1.73
CA THR A 81 -8.63 9.85 1.70
C THR A 81 -9.54 8.86 2.38
N GLY A 82 -9.07 7.67 2.69
CA GLY A 82 -9.90 6.68 3.36
C GLY A 82 -9.12 5.44 3.76
N LEU A 83 -9.66 4.72 4.73
CA LEU A 83 -9.11 3.47 5.22
C LEU A 83 -9.85 2.32 4.55
N LEU A 84 -9.12 1.44 3.85
CA LEU A 84 -9.70 0.23 3.27
C LEU A 84 -9.70 -0.93 4.24
N GLY A 85 -8.63 -1.09 4.97
CA GLY A 85 -8.46 -2.22 5.86
C GLY A 85 -7.05 -2.25 6.42
N LYS A 86 -6.58 -3.45 6.77
CA LYS A 86 -5.24 -3.60 7.35
C LYS A 86 -4.67 -4.95 6.96
N LEU A 87 -3.36 -5.09 7.07
CA LEU A 87 -2.68 -6.36 6.88
C LEU A 87 -2.93 -7.26 8.09
N SER A 88 -3.04 -8.57 7.83
CA SER A 88 -3.00 -9.56 8.89
C SER A 88 -1.59 -9.62 9.48
N THR A 89 -1.45 -10.30 10.62
CA THR A 89 -0.15 -10.48 11.26
C THR A 89 0.84 -11.14 10.31
N ASN A 90 0.42 -12.18 9.61
CA ASN A 90 1.31 -12.88 8.67
C ASN A 90 1.71 -12.00 7.50
N GLU A 91 0.78 -11.24 6.96
CA GLU A 91 1.06 -10.32 5.86
C GLU A 91 2.04 -9.23 6.28
N LEU A 92 1.87 -8.72 7.50
CA LEU A 92 2.77 -7.70 8.03
C LEU A 92 4.18 -8.25 8.25
N GLU A 93 4.30 -9.49 8.73
CA GLU A 93 5.60 -10.15 8.86
C GLU A 93 6.28 -10.31 7.51
N ASP A 94 5.54 -10.75 6.49
CA ASP A 94 6.07 -10.88 5.14
C ASP A 94 6.57 -9.53 4.61
N LEU A 95 5.80 -8.47 4.84
CA LEU A 95 6.19 -7.13 4.44
C LEU A 95 7.48 -6.72 5.13
N ASN A 96 7.58 -6.89 6.44
CA ASN A 96 8.78 -6.53 7.19
C ASN A 96 10.00 -7.31 6.71
N ASN A 97 9.85 -8.60 6.46
CA ASN A 97 10.94 -9.44 5.97
C ASN A 97 11.40 -8.98 4.58
N ASN A 98 10.48 -8.65 3.70
CA ASN A 98 10.82 -8.22 2.35
C ASN A 98 11.46 -6.84 2.32
N LEU A 99 11.05 -5.95 3.20
CA LEU A 99 11.69 -4.64 3.35
C LEU A 99 13.12 -4.79 3.87
N SER A 100 13.34 -5.72 4.80
CA SER A 100 14.68 -5.94 5.38
C SER A 100 15.64 -6.59 4.40
N SER A 101 15.15 -7.40 3.47
CA SER A 101 16.00 -8.11 2.51
C SER A 101 16.34 -7.26 1.28
N GLY A 102 15.70 -6.14 1.15
CA GLY A 102 15.95 -5.22 0.06
C GLY A 102 16.91 -4.15 0.46
#